data_2063ea5cec7ff8b8310c3813bc9437af
#
_entry.id   2063ea5cec7ff8b8310c3813bc9437af
#
_cell.length_a   1.000
_cell.length_b   1.000
_cell.length_c   1.000
_cell.angle_alpha   90.00
_cell.angle_beta   90.00
_cell.angle_gamma   90.00
#
_symmetry.space_group_name_H-M   'P 1'
#
loop_
_entity.id
_entity.type
_entity.pdbx_description
1 polymer ?
#
loop_
_entity_poly.entity_id
_entity_poly.type
_entity_poly.pdbx_seq_one_letter_code
_entity_poly.pdbx_strand_id
1 'polypeptide(L)'
;MAMRPQDRYKSTTAGAVSANRNYKDTVFRMLFSDKKNLLSLYNAVNSRDYTNPDDLEIVTLENAIYMGMKNDLAFIIDTNLYLYEHQSTYNPNMPLRDLFYISSEYQKMLDQKSLYSSSLQKIPTPNFIEFYNGSDPVCDVFEHRLSSAFEHLSGEPKLELIVTVLNINEGHNALLMEHCKTLREYAQYVAKVRKYTADMSLNEAVECAVDECIKENILADFLRKNRAEVISMSIFEYDKEEEEKKLRKAEYEAGEKSGIQKAVLNTARHLLELNLLSLENISRATGLSIDELKKLQQ
;
A
#
# COMPACT_ATOMS: atom_id res chain seq x y z
N MET A 1 -16.48 -50.00 -13.54
CA MET A 1 -16.99 -49.29 -12.37
C MET A 1 -15.76 -48.81 -11.62
N ALA A 2 -15.28 -47.60 -11.93
CA ALA A 2 -14.02 -47.03 -11.40
C ALA A 2 -14.33 -46.03 -10.30
N MET A 3 -13.81 -46.29 -9.11
CA MET A 3 -13.91 -45.42 -7.93
C MET A 3 -13.07 -44.13 -8.14
N ARG A 4 -13.67 -42.98 -7.82
CA ARG A 4 -13.02 -41.69 -7.75
C ARG A 4 -12.16 -41.58 -6.48
N PRO A 5 -10.97 -40.97 -6.50
CA PRO A 5 -10.23 -40.65 -5.29
C PRO A 5 -10.65 -39.25 -4.78
N GLN A 6 -11.62 -39.17 -3.93
CA GLN A 6 -11.80 -38.08 -2.97
C GLN A 6 -11.50 -38.68 -1.59
N ASP A 7 -10.56 -38.00 -0.89
CA ASP A 7 -10.27 -38.05 0.55
C ASP A 7 -8.78 -38.19 0.85
N ARG A 8 -8.09 -37.05 0.79
CA ARG A 8 -6.87 -36.84 1.57
C ARG A 8 -6.59 -35.34 1.73
N TYR A 9 -7.36 -34.68 2.58
CA TYR A 9 -6.89 -33.51 3.35
C TYR A 9 -7.73 -33.39 4.61
N LYS A 10 -7.39 -34.20 5.63
CA LYS A 10 -7.73 -33.85 7.01
C LYS A 10 -6.69 -32.87 7.50
N SER A 11 -7.02 -31.57 7.47
CA SER A 11 -6.29 -30.55 8.17
C SER A 11 -6.52 -30.68 9.66
N THR A 12 -5.46 -30.95 10.41
CA THR A 12 -5.39 -30.76 11.85
C THR A 12 -5.60 -29.28 12.14
N THR A 13 -6.75 -28.95 12.68
CA THR A 13 -7.05 -27.65 13.27
C THR A 13 -6.23 -27.47 14.55
N ALA A 14 -5.02 -26.90 14.42
CA ALA A 14 -4.39 -26.20 15.53
C ALA A 14 -5.18 -24.90 15.74
N GLY A 15 -5.58 -24.62 16.98
CA GLY A 15 -6.47 -23.53 17.34
C GLY A 15 -6.00 -22.19 16.81
N ALA A 16 -6.75 -21.66 15.86
CA ALA A 16 -6.63 -20.29 15.44
C ALA A 16 -7.02 -19.39 16.63
N VAL A 17 -6.04 -18.79 17.29
CA VAL A 17 -6.28 -17.62 18.12
C VAL A 17 -7.00 -16.63 17.23
N SER A 18 -8.26 -16.33 17.55
CA SER A 18 -9.05 -15.30 16.90
C SER A 18 -8.28 -13.99 17.03
N ALA A 19 -7.53 -13.63 16.00
CA ALA A 19 -6.89 -12.32 15.90
C ALA A 19 -8.01 -11.29 15.93
N ASN A 20 -8.02 -10.51 17.00
CA ASN A 20 -9.00 -9.46 17.21
C ASN A 20 -8.97 -8.52 15.99
N ARG A 21 -10.11 -8.36 15.30
CA ARG A 21 -10.23 -7.67 14.00
C ARG A 21 -9.90 -6.16 14.04
N ASN A 22 -9.49 -5.62 15.18
CA ASN A 22 -9.22 -4.21 15.42
C ASN A 22 -7.78 -3.77 15.10
N TYR A 23 -6.89 -4.66 14.68
CA TYR A 23 -5.46 -4.37 14.43
C TYR A 23 -5.15 -3.74 13.06
N LYS A 24 -6.11 -3.08 12.42
CA LYS A 24 -5.90 -2.39 11.14
C LYS A 24 -5.85 -0.86 11.26
N ASP A 25 -5.95 -0.33 12.46
CA ASP A 25 -5.91 1.10 12.67
C ASP A 25 -4.47 1.53 12.93
N THR A 26 -3.97 2.46 12.11
CA THR A 26 -2.66 3.06 12.26
C THR A 26 -2.74 4.30 13.16
N VAL A 27 -1.60 4.72 13.74
CA VAL A 27 -1.53 5.99 14.49
C VAL A 27 -1.95 7.17 13.61
N PHE A 28 -1.62 7.12 12.32
CA PHE A 28 -2.08 8.09 11.32
C PHE A 28 -3.61 8.16 11.27
N ARG A 29 -4.27 7.01 11.14
CA ARG A 29 -5.73 6.95 11.10
C ARG A 29 -6.37 7.45 12.39
N MET A 30 -5.81 7.10 13.55
CA MET A 30 -6.29 7.61 14.84
C MET A 30 -6.25 9.15 14.91
N LEU A 31 -5.14 9.76 14.46
CA LEU A 31 -4.96 11.21 14.45
C LEU A 31 -5.96 11.92 13.54
N PHE A 32 -6.13 11.39 12.33
CA PHE A 32 -6.93 12.03 11.28
C PHE A 32 -8.38 11.54 11.19
N SER A 33 -8.81 10.64 12.08
CA SER A 33 -10.23 10.37 12.32
C SER A 33 -10.90 11.52 13.09
N ASP A 34 -10.14 12.38 13.75
CA ASP A 34 -10.65 13.65 14.28
C ASP A 34 -10.89 14.65 13.15
N LYS A 35 -12.12 15.14 13.00
CA LYS A 35 -12.52 16.06 11.93
C LYS A 35 -11.69 17.35 11.86
N LYS A 36 -11.22 17.88 12.99
CA LYS A 36 -10.40 19.09 13.00
C LYS A 36 -9.01 18.82 12.43
N ASN A 37 -8.40 17.69 12.82
CA ASN A 37 -7.12 17.27 12.28
C ASN A 37 -7.26 16.95 10.79
N LEU A 38 -8.32 16.25 10.38
CA LEU A 38 -8.60 15.92 8.99
C LEU A 38 -8.80 17.17 8.13
N LEU A 39 -9.54 18.17 8.64
CA LEU A 39 -9.73 19.45 7.95
C LEU A 39 -8.42 20.21 7.80
N SER A 40 -7.57 20.21 8.83
CA SER A 40 -6.23 20.81 8.77
C SER A 40 -5.36 20.12 7.70
N LEU A 41 -5.40 18.79 7.63
CA LEU A 41 -4.70 18.01 6.60
C LEU A 41 -5.24 18.32 5.21
N TYR A 42 -6.56 18.31 5.04
CA TYR A 42 -7.22 18.67 3.80
C TYR A 42 -6.81 20.06 3.29
N ASN A 43 -6.85 21.06 4.18
CA ASN A 43 -6.46 22.42 3.86
C ASN A 43 -5.00 22.50 3.39
N ALA A 44 -4.10 21.83 4.11
CA ALA A 44 -2.68 21.82 3.78
C ALA A 44 -2.39 21.16 2.43
N VAL A 45 -3.04 20.03 2.13
CA VAL A 45 -2.87 19.29 0.87
C VAL A 45 -3.44 20.08 -0.32
N ASN A 46 -4.59 20.73 -0.15
CA ASN A 46 -5.32 21.36 -1.25
C ASN A 46 -5.17 22.89 -1.30
N SER A 47 -4.30 23.48 -0.45
CA SER A 47 -4.12 24.94 -0.34
C SER A 47 -5.47 25.66 -0.13
N ARG A 48 -6.24 25.17 0.85
CA ARG A 48 -7.54 25.70 1.26
C ARG A 48 -7.48 26.22 2.69
N ASP A 49 -8.55 26.88 3.11
CA ASP A 49 -8.66 27.52 4.44
C ASP A 49 -10.05 27.35 5.07
N TYR A 50 -10.68 26.19 4.88
CA TYR A 50 -11.92 25.84 5.56
C TYR A 50 -11.73 25.87 7.07
N THR A 51 -12.71 26.42 7.79
CA THR A 51 -12.64 26.61 9.24
C THR A 51 -13.62 25.75 10.01
N ASN A 52 -14.69 25.27 9.34
CA ASN A 52 -15.72 24.47 9.99
C ASN A 52 -15.50 22.98 9.71
N PRO A 53 -15.14 22.16 10.73
CA PRO A 53 -14.96 20.71 10.55
C PRO A 53 -16.22 19.96 10.13
N ASP A 54 -17.42 20.54 10.33
CA ASP A 54 -18.67 19.90 9.92
C ASP A 54 -18.94 19.98 8.41
N ASP A 55 -18.14 20.75 7.68
CA ASP A 55 -18.13 20.75 6.22
C ASP A 55 -17.58 19.41 5.65
N LEU A 56 -16.90 18.60 6.49
CA LEU A 56 -16.46 17.26 6.16
C LEU A 56 -17.54 16.22 6.48
N GLU A 57 -17.94 15.47 5.45
CA GLU A 57 -18.74 14.26 5.61
C GLU A 57 -17.83 13.04 5.54
N ILE A 58 -17.60 12.36 6.66
CA ILE A 58 -16.80 11.13 6.68
C ILE A 58 -17.64 10.00 6.10
N VAL A 59 -17.12 9.38 5.05
CA VAL A 59 -17.73 8.23 4.40
C VAL A 59 -17.02 6.98 4.90
N THR A 60 -17.70 6.19 5.74
CA THR A 60 -17.10 4.98 6.29
C THR A 60 -17.16 3.83 5.31
N LEU A 61 -15.98 3.31 4.96
CA LEU A 61 -15.82 2.09 4.15
C LEU A 61 -15.97 0.80 4.98
N GLU A 62 -16.70 0.83 6.11
CA GLU A 62 -16.78 -0.29 7.08
C GLU A 62 -17.22 -1.63 6.47
N ASN A 63 -17.87 -1.64 5.32
CA ASN A 63 -18.38 -2.82 4.66
C ASN A 63 -17.73 -3.16 3.32
N ALA A 64 -16.74 -2.41 2.87
CA ALA A 64 -16.00 -2.73 1.66
C ALA A 64 -14.95 -3.82 1.92
N ILE A 65 -15.39 -4.97 2.42
CA ILE A 65 -14.53 -6.16 2.51
C ILE A 65 -14.54 -6.83 1.13
N TYR A 66 -13.89 -6.20 0.16
CA TYR A 66 -13.43 -6.92 -1.01
C TYR A 66 -11.99 -7.35 -0.74
N MET A 67 -11.75 -8.65 -0.60
CA MET A 67 -10.44 -9.25 -0.33
C MET A 67 -9.72 -8.77 0.97
N GLY A 68 -10.46 -8.30 1.99
CA GLY A 68 -9.88 -7.86 3.26
C GLY A 68 -9.15 -6.52 3.24
N MET A 69 -9.28 -5.74 2.16
CA MET A 69 -8.72 -4.40 2.04
C MET A 69 -9.70 -3.35 2.57
N LYS A 70 -9.19 -2.37 3.32
CA LYS A 70 -9.94 -1.20 3.79
C LYS A 70 -9.15 0.05 3.40
N ASN A 71 -9.86 1.12 3.01
CA ASN A 71 -9.27 2.46 2.89
C ASN A 71 -9.10 3.07 4.28
N ASP A 72 -8.06 3.88 4.48
CA ASP A 72 -7.79 4.47 5.80
C ASP A 72 -8.77 5.58 6.13
N LEU A 73 -8.97 6.54 5.24
CA LEU A 73 -9.86 7.67 5.42
C LEU A 73 -10.57 8.01 4.10
N ALA A 74 -11.90 8.04 4.11
CA ALA A 74 -12.69 8.55 3.00
C ALA A 74 -13.66 9.62 3.51
N PHE A 75 -13.75 10.74 2.79
CA PHE A 75 -14.63 11.85 3.15
C PHE A 75 -15.05 12.66 1.95
N ILE A 76 -16.19 13.33 2.08
CA ILE A 76 -16.71 14.28 1.09
C ILE A 76 -16.59 15.68 1.67
N ILE A 77 -16.14 16.60 0.85
CA ILE A 77 -16.22 18.04 1.09
C ILE A 77 -16.69 18.71 -0.20
N ASP A 78 -17.71 19.55 -0.12
CA ASP A 78 -18.45 20.08 -1.25
C ASP A 78 -18.97 18.94 -2.17
N THR A 79 -18.45 18.84 -3.39
CA THR A 79 -18.80 17.82 -4.40
C THR A 79 -17.63 16.89 -4.71
N ASN A 80 -16.61 16.85 -3.85
CA ASN A 80 -15.41 16.05 -4.03
C ASN A 80 -15.34 14.95 -2.98
N LEU A 81 -15.03 13.74 -3.43
CA LEU A 81 -14.75 12.59 -2.58
C LEU A 81 -13.23 12.39 -2.53
N TYR A 82 -12.66 12.40 -1.33
CA TYR A 82 -11.24 12.16 -1.10
C TYR A 82 -11.04 10.79 -0.47
N LEU A 83 -10.11 10.04 -1.03
CA LEU A 83 -9.58 8.80 -0.47
C LEU A 83 -8.14 9.08 -0.06
N TYR A 84 -7.90 9.04 1.25
CA TYR A 84 -6.59 9.24 1.87
C TYR A 84 -6.10 7.89 2.39
N GLU A 85 -4.96 7.44 1.88
CA GLU A 85 -4.28 6.21 2.28
C GLU A 85 -2.95 6.54 2.93
N HIS A 86 -2.59 5.80 3.97
CA HIS A 86 -1.27 5.85 4.59
C HIS A 86 -0.50 4.57 4.26
N GLN A 87 0.72 4.71 3.74
CA GLN A 87 1.56 3.57 3.34
C GLN A 87 2.97 3.70 3.92
N SER A 88 3.38 2.69 4.69
CA SER A 88 4.77 2.55 5.18
C SER A 88 5.68 1.80 4.20
N THR A 89 5.13 1.30 3.11
CA THR A 89 5.86 0.56 2.08
C THR A 89 5.48 1.06 0.69
N TYR A 90 6.46 1.12 -0.23
CA TYR A 90 6.18 1.46 -1.62
C TYR A 90 5.25 0.42 -2.28
N ASN A 91 4.10 0.86 -2.78
CA ASN A 91 3.11 -0.03 -3.39
C ASN A 91 2.59 0.53 -4.73
N PRO A 92 3.11 0.06 -5.88
CA PRO A 92 2.68 0.54 -7.19
C PRO A 92 1.26 0.10 -7.57
N ASN A 93 0.63 -0.79 -6.79
CA ASN A 93 -0.73 -1.28 -7.05
C ASN A 93 -1.83 -0.42 -6.40
N MET A 94 -1.48 0.74 -5.83
CA MET A 94 -2.47 1.64 -5.21
C MET A 94 -3.58 2.06 -6.18
N PRO A 95 -3.30 2.44 -7.46
CA PRO A 95 -4.37 2.78 -8.38
C PRO A 95 -5.39 1.65 -8.61
N LEU A 96 -4.92 0.41 -8.61
CA LEU A 96 -5.81 -0.75 -8.76
C LEU A 96 -6.66 -0.99 -7.50
N ARG A 97 -6.09 -0.80 -6.31
CA ARG A 97 -6.83 -0.86 -5.03
C ARG A 97 -7.88 0.23 -4.96
N ASP A 98 -7.51 1.46 -5.28
CA ASP A 98 -8.39 2.63 -5.25
C ASP A 98 -9.52 2.53 -6.27
N LEU A 99 -9.30 1.91 -7.42
CA LEU A 99 -10.37 1.61 -8.39
C LEU A 99 -11.47 0.74 -7.76
N PHE A 100 -11.11 -0.28 -6.98
CA PHE A 100 -12.09 -1.11 -6.29
C PHE A 100 -12.78 -0.35 -5.15
N TYR A 101 -12.06 0.47 -4.41
CA TYR A 101 -12.63 1.29 -3.34
C TYR A 101 -13.66 2.29 -3.89
N ILE A 102 -13.27 3.09 -4.88
CA ILE A 102 -14.16 4.10 -5.44
C ILE A 102 -15.38 3.49 -6.13
N SER A 103 -15.21 2.36 -6.81
CA SER A 103 -16.33 1.62 -7.42
C SER A 103 -17.34 1.18 -6.36
N SER A 104 -16.87 0.67 -5.23
CA SER A 104 -17.72 0.27 -4.10
C SER A 104 -18.46 1.47 -3.49
N GLU A 105 -17.79 2.62 -3.34
CA GLU A 105 -18.42 3.82 -2.78
C GLU A 105 -19.49 4.38 -3.72
N TYR A 106 -19.21 4.48 -5.00
CA TYR A 106 -20.22 4.93 -5.97
C TYR A 106 -21.44 4.00 -6.05
N GLN A 107 -21.25 2.68 -5.90
CA GLN A 107 -22.36 1.73 -5.82
C GLN A 107 -23.29 1.98 -4.63
N LYS A 108 -22.78 2.47 -3.50
CA LYS A 108 -23.59 2.81 -2.32
C LYS A 108 -24.36 4.14 -2.52
N MET A 109 -23.76 5.08 -3.24
CA MET A 109 -24.32 6.42 -3.47
C MET A 109 -25.42 6.43 -4.52
N LEU A 110 -25.44 5.44 -5.41
CA LEU A 110 -26.35 5.40 -6.56
C LEU A 110 -27.47 4.38 -6.35
N ASP A 111 -28.71 4.78 -6.68
CA ASP A 111 -29.76 3.79 -6.88
C ASP A 111 -29.53 3.05 -8.21
N GLN A 112 -29.40 1.74 -8.14
CA GLN A 112 -29.15 0.90 -9.32
C GLN A 112 -30.19 1.08 -10.42
N LYS A 113 -31.46 1.37 -10.07
CA LYS A 113 -32.53 1.61 -11.04
C LYS A 113 -32.31 2.91 -11.82
N SER A 114 -31.73 3.92 -11.19
CA SER A 114 -31.45 5.22 -11.82
C SER A 114 -30.41 5.15 -12.93
N LEU A 115 -29.51 4.14 -12.89
CA LEU A 115 -28.50 3.92 -13.94
C LEU A 115 -29.11 3.52 -15.30
N TYR A 116 -30.32 3.01 -15.30
CA TYR A 116 -31.06 2.65 -16.53
C TYR A 116 -31.97 3.78 -17.01
N SER A 117 -31.99 4.94 -16.35
CA SER A 117 -32.75 6.11 -16.76
C SER A 117 -32.03 6.88 -17.87
N SER A 118 -32.76 7.73 -18.60
CA SER A 118 -32.18 8.65 -19.58
C SER A 118 -31.49 9.88 -18.94
N SER A 119 -31.60 10.04 -17.64
CA SER A 119 -31.02 11.17 -16.90
C SER A 119 -29.60 10.85 -16.43
N LEU A 120 -28.64 11.75 -16.69
CA LEU A 120 -27.26 11.61 -16.22
C LEU A 120 -27.20 11.64 -14.68
N GLN A 121 -26.71 10.59 -14.09
CA GLN A 121 -26.45 10.53 -12.67
C GLN A 121 -25.11 11.21 -12.35
N LYS A 122 -25.13 12.20 -11.47
CA LYS A 122 -23.92 12.88 -11.01
C LYS A 122 -23.39 12.22 -9.76
N ILE A 123 -22.08 12.07 -9.68
CA ILE A 123 -21.34 11.51 -8.54
C ILE A 123 -20.27 12.51 -8.11
N PRO A 124 -19.80 12.46 -6.84
CA PRO A 124 -18.68 13.29 -6.38
C PRO A 124 -17.42 13.02 -7.19
N THR A 125 -16.63 14.07 -7.43
CA THR A 125 -15.34 13.94 -8.11
C THR A 125 -14.33 13.22 -7.20
N PRO A 126 -13.71 12.11 -7.62
CA PRO A 126 -12.80 11.35 -6.78
C PRO A 126 -11.40 11.97 -6.79
N ASN A 127 -10.74 11.96 -5.64
CA ASN A 127 -9.36 12.38 -5.46
C ASN A 127 -8.64 11.33 -4.61
N PHE A 128 -7.46 10.88 -5.06
CA PHE A 128 -6.71 9.80 -4.45
C PHE A 128 -5.34 10.33 -3.99
N ILE A 129 -5.11 10.29 -2.69
CA ILE A 129 -3.87 10.78 -2.07
C ILE A 129 -3.29 9.68 -1.18
N GLU A 130 -2.03 9.35 -1.42
CA GLU A 130 -1.25 8.43 -0.60
C GLU A 130 -0.23 9.23 0.22
N PHE A 131 -0.24 9.04 1.53
CA PHE A 131 0.76 9.57 2.46
C PHE A 131 1.81 8.50 2.71
N TYR A 132 2.94 8.63 2.04
CA TYR A 132 4.04 7.69 2.15
C TYR A 132 5.01 8.07 3.26
N ASN A 133 5.23 7.17 4.20
CA ASN A 133 6.25 7.33 5.24
C ASN A 133 7.22 6.14 5.32
N GLY A 134 7.36 5.35 4.27
CA GLY A 134 8.28 4.23 4.21
C GLY A 134 9.76 4.64 4.24
N SER A 135 10.65 3.66 4.29
CA SER A 135 12.10 3.87 4.34
C SER A 135 12.77 3.86 2.97
N ASP A 136 12.07 3.48 1.90
CA ASP A 136 12.63 3.53 0.56
C ASP A 136 12.80 4.98 0.11
N PRO A 137 13.92 5.36 -0.54
CA PRO A 137 14.16 6.72 -0.98
C PRO A 137 13.25 7.06 -2.16
N VAL A 138 12.30 7.94 -1.93
CA VAL A 138 11.40 8.47 -2.96
C VAL A 138 11.41 10.00 -2.95
N CYS A 139 11.02 10.63 -4.06
CA CYS A 139 10.89 12.09 -4.14
C CYS A 139 9.72 12.60 -3.27
N ASP A 140 9.64 13.92 -3.10
CA ASP A 140 8.62 14.58 -2.28
C ASP A 140 7.20 14.28 -2.77
N VAL A 141 7.01 14.34 -4.09
CA VAL A 141 5.72 14.14 -4.76
C VAL A 141 5.93 13.32 -6.02
N PHE A 142 5.10 12.31 -6.23
CA PHE A 142 5.04 11.54 -7.47
C PHE A 142 3.65 10.94 -7.67
N GLU A 143 3.42 10.30 -8.82
CA GLU A 143 2.14 9.72 -9.16
C GLU A 143 2.25 8.23 -9.46
N HIS A 144 1.28 7.47 -8.99
CA HIS A 144 0.98 6.15 -9.51
C HIS A 144 -0.19 6.23 -10.49
N ARG A 145 -0.07 5.54 -11.62
CA ARG A 145 -1.08 5.54 -12.69
C ARG A 145 -1.61 4.13 -12.92
N LEU A 146 -2.94 3.99 -13.03
CA LEU A 146 -3.58 2.70 -13.30
C LEU A 146 -3.13 2.11 -14.64
N SER A 147 -2.90 2.96 -15.63
CA SER A 147 -2.42 2.53 -16.96
C SER A 147 -1.06 1.84 -16.94
N SER A 148 -0.26 2.06 -15.88
CA SER A 148 1.01 1.34 -15.69
C SER A 148 0.83 -0.15 -15.40
N ALA A 149 -0.36 -0.58 -14.99
CA ALA A 149 -0.71 -1.98 -14.75
C ALA A 149 -1.26 -2.71 -15.98
N PHE A 150 -1.49 -2.00 -17.11
CA PHE A 150 -2.02 -2.65 -18.31
C PHE A 150 -0.91 -3.41 -19.06
N GLU A 151 -1.17 -4.66 -19.39
CA GLU A 151 -0.20 -5.52 -20.09
C GLU A 151 0.23 -4.95 -21.44
N HIS A 152 -0.71 -4.36 -22.20
CA HIS A 152 -0.46 -3.76 -23.49
C HIS A 152 -1.26 -2.46 -23.65
N LEU A 153 -0.58 -1.34 -23.52
CA LEU A 153 -1.18 -0.02 -23.76
C LEU A 153 -0.78 0.50 -25.15
N SER A 154 -1.75 0.64 -26.05
CA SER A 154 -1.56 1.32 -27.33
C SER A 154 -2.38 2.60 -27.38
N GLY A 155 -1.73 3.74 -27.41
CA GLY A 155 -2.37 5.06 -27.37
C GLY A 155 -2.83 5.46 -25.96
N GLU A 156 -3.75 6.40 -25.89
CA GLU A 156 -4.29 6.92 -24.62
C GLU A 156 -5.15 5.86 -23.92
N PRO A 157 -4.98 5.67 -22.58
CA PRO A 157 -5.80 4.75 -21.82
C PRO A 157 -7.25 5.18 -21.85
N LYS A 158 -8.19 4.23 -22.00
CA LYS A 158 -9.63 4.50 -21.94
C LYS A 158 -10.16 4.51 -20.50
N LEU A 159 -9.38 3.99 -19.57
CA LEU A 159 -9.61 4.06 -18.14
C LEU A 159 -8.30 4.50 -17.49
N GLU A 160 -8.33 5.58 -16.73
CA GLU A 160 -7.20 6.08 -15.96
C GLU A 160 -7.63 6.46 -14.55
N LEU A 161 -6.79 6.12 -13.58
CA LEU A 161 -6.87 6.56 -12.20
C LEU A 161 -5.46 6.95 -11.76
N ILE A 162 -5.33 8.14 -11.19
CA ILE A 162 -4.04 8.69 -10.76
C ILE A 162 -4.08 8.85 -9.26
N VAL A 163 -3.10 8.27 -8.57
CA VAL A 163 -2.88 8.44 -7.13
C VAL A 163 -1.69 9.38 -6.96
N THR A 164 -1.90 10.51 -6.29
CA THR A 164 -0.81 11.40 -5.90
C THR A 164 -0.18 10.90 -4.61
N VAL A 165 1.11 10.63 -4.63
CA VAL A 165 1.87 10.18 -3.47
C VAL A 165 2.66 11.34 -2.89
N LEU A 166 2.47 11.58 -1.59
CA LEU A 166 3.14 12.62 -0.82
C LEU A 166 4.08 11.96 0.20
N ASN A 167 5.38 12.17 0.05
CA ASN A 167 6.37 11.71 1.02
C ASN A 167 6.27 12.54 2.30
N ILE A 168 5.78 11.93 3.38
CA ILE A 168 5.58 12.58 4.67
C ILE A 168 6.67 12.27 5.70
N ASN A 169 7.82 11.75 5.27
CA ASN A 169 8.97 11.60 6.15
C ASN A 169 9.52 12.96 6.57
N GLU A 170 10.18 12.99 7.73
CA GLU A 170 10.84 14.19 8.22
C GLU A 170 11.85 14.74 7.19
N GLY A 171 11.79 16.05 6.92
CA GLY A 171 12.63 16.71 5.92
C GLY A 171 12.02 16.76 4.51
N HIS A 172 10.89 16.12 4.27
CA HIS A 172 10.17 16.15 2.99
C HIS A 172 8.93 17.06 3.04
N ASN A 173 8.46 17.51 1.86
CA ASN A 173 7.23 18.32 1.71
C ASN A 173 7.11 19.47 2.73
N ALA A 174 8.12 20.32 2.83
CA ALA A 174 8.26 21.37 3.86
C ALA A 174 7.00 22.26 3.99
N LEU A 175 6.40 22.68 2.88
CA LEU A 175 5.18 23.51 2.88
C LEU A 175 3.98 22.76 3.46
N LEU A 176 3.80 21.48 3.12
CA LEU A 176 2.74 20.65 3.68
C LEU A 176 2.91 20.51 5.21
N MET A 177 4.15 20.28 5.65
CA MET A 177 4.49 20.17 7.07
C MET A 177 4.32 21.47 7.83
N GLU A 178 4.55 22.62 7.19
CA GLU A 178 4.30 23.94 7.79
C GLU A 178 2.81 24.18 8.02
N HIS A 179 1.96 23.83 7.05
CA HIS A 179 0.53 24.08 7.10
C HIS A 179 -0.28 23.04 7.88
N CYS A 180 0.28 21.83 8.13
CA CYS A 180 -0.38 20.81 8.95
C CYS A 180 0.51 20.39 10.13
N LYS A 181 0.33 21.06 11.28
CA LYS A 181 1.08 20.78 12.51
C LYS A 181 0.97 19.30 12.92
N THR A 182 -0.23 18.72 12.90
CA THR A 182 -0.46 17.32 13.31
C THR A 182 0.32 16.36 12.42
N LEU A 183 0.39 16.61 11.10
CA LEU A 183 1.16 15.76 10.16
C LEU A 183 2.66 15.88 10.42
N ARG A 184 3.17 17.09 10.62
CA ARG A 184 4.58 17.32 10.97
C ARG A 184 4.96 16.60 12.26
N GLU A 185 4.16 16.72 13.30
CA GLU A 185 4.41 16.08 14.59
C GLU A 185 4.33 14.53 14.47
N TYR A 186 3.45 14.02 13.62
CA TYR A 186 3.41 12.60 13.29
C TYR A 186 4.70 12.13 12.59
N ALA A 187 5.19 12.88 11.59
CA ALA A 187 6.46 12.58 10.92
C ALA A 187 7.64 12.54 11.91
N GLN A 188 7.71 13.50 12.84
CA GLN A 188 8.72 13.56 13.89
C GLN A 188 8.63 12.35 14.83
N TYR A 189 7.41 11.97 15.24
CA TYR A 189 7.21 10.75 16.04
C TYR A 189 7.76 9.50 15.35
N VAL A 190 7.38 9.28 14.08
CA VAL A 190 7.86 8.13 13.28
C VAL A 190 9.38 8.15 13.12
N ALA A 191 9.98 9.33 12.85
CA ALA A 191 11.44 9.48 12.76
C ALA A 191 12.15 9.09 14.07
N LYS A 192 11.60 9.48 15.24
CA LYS A 192 12.14 9.09 16.54
C LYS A 192 12.05 7.58 16.77
N VAL A 193 10.91 6.94 16.47
CA VAL A 193 10.80 5.48 16.57
C VAL A 193 11.88 4.80 15.72
N ARG A 194 12.03 5.20 14.44
CA ARG A 194 13.06 4.65 13.56
C ARG A 194 14.48 4.86 14.08
N LYS A 195 14.76 6.03 14.62
CA LYS A 195 16.08 6.31 15.23
C LYS A 195 16.38 5.35 16.36
N TYR A 196 15.43 5.12 17.25
CA TYR A 196 15.62 4.24 18.40
C TYR A 196 15.68 2.76 18.02
N THR A 197 14.99 2.31 16.97
CA THR A 197 15.07 0.91 16.50
C THR A 197 16.46 0.52 15.97
N ALA A 198 17.35 1.47 15.73
CA ALA A 198 18.74 1.18 15.37
C ALA A 198 19.56 0.61 16.54
N ASP A 199 19.22 0.96 17.79
CA ASP A 199 20.04 0.69 18.98
C ASP A 199 19.33 -0.18 20.03
N MET A 200 18.01 -0.38 19.93
CA MET A 200 17.23 -1.10 20.95
C MET A 200 16.07 -1.89 20.33
N SER A 201 15.40 -2.72 21.14
CA SER A 201 14.25 -3.48 20.69
C SER A 201 13.10 -2.56 20.27
N LEU A 202 12.23 -3.04 19.35
CA LEU A 202 11.09 -2.27 18.86
C LEU A 202 10.20 -1.77 20.00
N ASN A 203 9.90 -2.62 20.99
CA ASN A 203 9.06 -2.22 22.12
C ASN A 203 9.67 -1.05 22.90
N GLU A 204 10.96 -1.15 23.25
CA GLU A 204 11.68 -0.08 23.94
C GLU A 204 11.78 1.17 23.09
N ALA A 205 12.03 1.04 21.77
CA ALA A 205 12.11 2.15 20.84
C ALA A 205 10.81 2.95 20.78
N VAL A 206 9.68 2.27 20.67
CA VAL A 206 8.35 2.91 20.62
C VAL A 206 8.04 3.62 21.96
N GLU A 207 8.31 2.98 23.09
CA GLU A 207 8.10 3.58 24.40
C GLU A 207 8.97 4.82 24.62
N CYS A 208 10.27 4.74 24.27
CA CYS A 208 11.19 5.88 24.35
C CYS A 208 10.74 7.03 23.43
N ALA A 209 10.33 6.73 22.20
CA ALA A 209 9.84 7.75 21.27
C ALA A 209 8.57 8.45 21.79
N VAL A 210 7.62 7.70 22.34
CA VAL A 210 6.40 8.26 22.94
C VAL A 210 6.75 9.18 24.13
N ASP A 211 7.63 8.74 25.03
CA ASP A 211 8.01 9.51 26.20
C ASP A 211 8.80 10.78 25.83
N GLU A 212 9.69 10.69 24.84
CA GLU A 212 10.39 11.87 24.33
C GLU A 212 9.48 12.85 23.63
N CYS A 213 8.58 12.37 22.76
CA CYS A 213 7.58 13.22 22.10
C CYS A 213 6.71 13.97 23.11
N ILE A 214 6.27 13.30 24.18
CA ILE A 214 5.49 13.94 25.25
C ILE A 214 6.31 15.04 25.94
N LYS A 215 7.59 14.83 26.21
CA LYS A 215 8.49 15.82 26.84
C LYS A 215 8.72 17.03 25.93
N GLU A 216 8.86 16.80 24.63
CA GLU A 216 9.10 17.84 23.63
C GLU A 216 7.82 18.52 23.13
N ASN A 217 6.67 18.15 23.67
CA ASN A 217 5.35 18.68 23.27
C ASN A 217 4.96 18.36 21.81
N ILE A 218 5.44 17.21 21.30
CA ILE A 218 5.11 16.64 19.98
C ILE A 218 3.93 15.68 20.19
N LEU A 219 2.77 15.92 19.58
CA LEU A 219 1.54 15.14 19.78
C LEU A 219 1.21 14.87 21.27
N ALA A 220 1.67 15.71 22.19
CA ALA A 220 1.76 15.38 23.61
C ALA A 220 0.41 14.99 24.23
N ASP A 221 -0.66 15.75 23.95
CA ASP A 221 -1.99 15.48 24.51
C ASP A 221 -2.61 14.21 23.93
N PHE A 222 -2.40 13.97 22.64
CA PHE A 222 -2.83 12.76 21.96
C PHE A 222 -2.10 11.53 22.52
N LEU A 223 -0.77 11.60 22.64
CA LEU A 223 0.05 10.51 23.16
C LEU A 223 -0.22 10.20 24.64
N ARG A 224 -0.46 11.21 25.48
CA ARG A 224 -0.85 10.99 26.88
C ARG A 224 -2.20 10.27 26.97
N LYS A 225 -3.16 10.69 26.17
CA LYS A 225 -4.52 10.15 26.19
C LYS A 225 -4.58 8.71 25.65
N ASN A 226 -3.80 8.41 24.60
CA ASN A 226 -3.89 7.15 23.86
C ASN A 226 -2.61 6.29 23.99
N ARG A 227 -1.78 6.49 25.04
CA ARG A 227 -0.43 5.91 25.17
C ARG A 227 -0.36 4.42 24.88
N ALA A 228 -1.19 3.63 25.57
CA ALA A 228 -1.16 2.17 25.44
C ALA A 228 -1.55 1.69 24.02
N GLU A 229 -2.54 2.36 23.44
CA GLU A 229 -3.04 2.04 22.11
C GLU A 229 -2.01 2.39 21.03
N VAL A 230 -1.40 3.59 21.12
CA VAL A 230 -0.34 4.03 20.20
C VAL A 230 0.86 3.08 20.26
N ILE A 231 1.32 2.68 21.45
CA ILE A 231 2.43 1.74 21.61
C ILE A 231 2.10 0.42 20.93
N SER A 232 0.94 -0.16 21.22
CA SER A 232 0.51 -1.43 20.63
C SER A 232 0.40 -1.37 19.09
N MET A 233 -0.18 -0.29 18.56
CA MET A 233 -0.32 -0.09 17.11
C MET A 233 1.01 0.09 16.42
N SER A 234 1.89 0.92 16.99
CA SER A 234 3.21 1.19 16.38
C SER A 234 4.07 -0.08 16.33
N ILE A 235 4.07 -0.88 17.38
CA ILE A 235 4.76 -2.18 17.39
C ILE A 235 4.25 -3.06 16.24
N PHE A 236 2.93 -3.16 16.07
CA PHE A 236 2.32 -3.96 15.02
C PHE A 236 2.64 -3.43 13.61
N GLU A 237 2.63 -2.10 13.40
CA GLU A 237 2.98 -1.50 12.11
C GLU A 237 4.42 -1.81 11.70
N TYR A 238 5.37 -1.66 12.62
CA TYR A 238 6.79 -1.94 12.35
C TYR A 238 7.07 -3.42 12.10
N ASP A 239 6.47 -4.33 12.87
CA ASP A 239 6.60 -5.78 12.64
C ASP A 239 6.07 -6.15 11.25
N LYS A 240 4.93 -5.59 10.86
CA LYS A 240 4.36 -5.81 9.54
C LYS A 240 5.26 -5.26 8.42
N GLU A 241 5.81 -4.06 8.59
CA GLU A 241 6.75 -3.45 7.63
C GLU A 241 7.99 -4.33 7.42
N GLU A 242 8.56 -4.87 8.50
CA GLU A 242 9.70 -5.78 8.45
C GLU A 242 9.37 -7.10 7.73
N GLU A 243 8.20 -7.68 7.99
CA GLU A 243 7.75 -8.89 7.30
C GLU A 243 7.51 -8.65 5.81
N GLU A 244 6.87 -7.55 5.45
CA GLU A 244 6.65 -7.17 4.05
C GLU A 244 7.96 -6.91 3.30
N LYS A 245 8.97 -6.30 3.96
CA LYS A 245 10.30 -6.13 3.37
C LYS A 245 11.01 -7.47 3.11
N LYS A 246 10.93 -8.39 4.08
CA LYS A 246 11.50 -9.74 3.92
C LYS A 246 10.83 -10.51 2.78
N LEU A 247 9.50 -10.43 2.70
CA LEU A 247 8.73 -11.06 1.64
C LEU A 247 9.10 -10.50 0.26
N ARG A 248 9.13 -9.17 0.10
CA ARG A 248 9.52 -8.51 -1.15
C ARG A 248 10.93 -8.88 -1.58
N LYS A 249 11.88 -8.93 -0.64
CA LYS A 249 13.25 -9.37 -0.94
C LYS A 249 13.29 -10.80 -1.44
N ALA A 250 12.56 -11.70 -0.80
CA ALA A 250 12.48 -13.10 -1.22
C ALA A 250 11.81 -13.25 -2.59
N GLU A 251 10.74 -12.49 -2.87
CA GLU A 251 10.07 -12.45 -4.17
C GLU A 251 10.99 -11.90 -5.28
N TYR A 252 11.73 -10.83 -4.99
CA TYR A 252 12.71 -10.26 -5.92
C TYR A 252 13.80 -11.28 -6.27
N GLU A 253 14.41 -11.92 -5.27
CA GLU A 253 15.43 -12.96 -5.48
C GLU A 253 14.89 -14.17 -6.25
N ALA A 254 13.65 -14.57 -5.98
CA ALA A 254 12.99 -15.65 -6.74
C ALA A 254 12.69 -15.23 -8.19
N GLY A 255 12.24 -13.99 -8.40
CA GLY A 255 12.00 -13.40 -9.71
C GLY A 255 13.28 -13.30 -10.55
N GLU A 256 14.37 -12.83 -9.95
CA GLU A 256 15.69 -12.75 -10.59
C GLU A 256 16.18 -14.12 -11.03
N LYS A 257 16.13 -15.12 -10.14
CA LYS A 257 16.50 -16.51 -10.47
C LYS A 257 15.66 -17.07 -11.61
N SER A 258 14.34 -16.86 -11.55
CA SER A 258 13.41 -17.29 -12.62
C SER A 258 13.68 -16.58 -13.94
N GLY A 259 13.98 -15.27 -13.89
CA GLY A 259 14.34 -14.47 -15.07
C GLY A 259 15.63 -14.96 -15.73
N ILE A 260 16.68 -15.18 -14.97
CA ILE A 260 17.96 -15.73 -15.45
C ILE A 260 17.73 -17.11 -16.07
N GLN A 261 16.99 -17.98 -15.40
CA GLN A 261 16.71 -19.33 -15.92
C GLN A 261 15.93 -19.29 -17.24
N LYS A 262 14.91 -18.43 -17.35
CA LYS A 262 14.16 -18.22 -18.60
C LYS A 262 15.05 -17.68 -19.72
N ALA A 263 15.91 -16.70 -19.42
CA ALA A 263 16.86 -16.15 -20.40
C ALA A 263 17.83 -17.21 -20.92
N VAL A 264 18.39 -18.02 -20.03
CA VAL A 264 19.27 -19.15 -20.39
C VAL A 264 18.56 -20.15 -21.28
N LEU A 265 17.33 -20.56 -20.94
CA LEU A 265 16.53 -21.48 -21.74
C LEU A 265 16.18 -20.91 -23.12
N ASN A 266 15.81 -19.62 -23.20
CA ASN A 266 15.53 -18.97 -24.48
C ASN A 266 16.80 -18.87 -25.36
N THR A 267 17.91 -18.49 -24.76
CA THR A 267 19.21 -18.46 -25.48
C THR A 267 19.58 -19.85 -26.01
N ALA A 268 19.42 -20.89 -25.19
CA ALA A 268 19.68 -22.26 -25.61
C ALA A 268 18.78 -22.68 -26.77
N ARG A 269 17.47 -22.35 -26.73
CA ARG A 269 16.56 -22.65 -27.87
C ARG A 269 17.00 -21.96 -29.15
N HIS A 270 17.31 -20.67 -29.12
CA HIS A 270 17.78 -19.93 -30.29
C HIS A 270 19.08 -20.53 -30.86
N LEU A 271 20.03 -20.93 -30.01
CA LEU A 271 21.26 -21.56 -30.45
C LEU A 271 21.04 -22.94 -31.08
N LEU A 272 20.08 -23.71 -30.57
CA LEU A 272 19.65 -24.98 -31.11
C LEU A 272 18.96 -24.82 -32.49
N GLU A 273 18.07 -23.83 -32.61
CA GLU A 273 17.37 -23.49 -33.87
C GLU A 273 18.34 -23.07 -35.00
N LEU A 274 19.36 -22.28 -34.64
CA LEU A 274 20.39 -21.85 -35.60
C LEU A 274 21.22 -23.01 -36.14
N ASN A 275 21.30 -24.12 -35.41
CA ASN A 275 22.02 -25.36 -35.79
C ASN A 275 23.48 -25.14 -36.26
N LEU A 276 24.13 -24.08 -35.69
CA LEU A 276 25.52 -23.70 -36.05
C LEU A 276 26.56 -24.22 -35.05
N LEU A 277 26.13 -24.67 -33.86
CA LEU A 277 26.99 -25.08 -32.77
C LEU A 277 26.68 -26.50 -32.32
N SER A 278 27.71 -27.24 -31.88
CA SER A 278 27.49 -28.54 -31.24
C SER A 278 26.82 -28.42 -29.87
N LEU A 279 26.16 -29.49 -29.42
CA LEU A 279 25.52 -29.53 -28.10
C LEU A 279 26.51 -29.24 -26.98
N GLU A 280 27.78 -29.67 -27.10
CA GLU A 280 28.83 -29.37 -26.12
C GLU A 280 29.16 -27.89 -26.07
N ASN A 281 29.19 -27.19 -27.22
CA ASN A 281 29.46 -25.77 -27.28
C ASN A 281 28.26 -24.96 -26.72
N ILE A 282 27.03 -25.38 -27.01
CA ILE A 282 25.82 -24.74 -26.42
C ILE A 282 25.77 -24.98 -24.90
N SER A 283 26.10 -26.17 -24.44
CA SER A 283 26.20 -26.49 -23.00
C SER A 283 27.21 -25.58 -22.29
N ARG A 284 28.39 -25.39 -22.88
CA ARG A 284 29.43 -24.49 -22.35
C ARG A 284 29.00 -23.02 -22.32
N ALA A 285 28.26 -22.59 -23.34
CA ALA A 285 27.78 -21.21 -23.46
C ALA A 285 26.62 -20.88 -22.49
N THR A 286 25.73 -21.83 -22.23
CA THR A 286 24.51 -21.65 -21.47
C THR A 286 24.56 -22.18 -20.04
N GLY A 287 25.52 -23.08 -19.74
CA GLY A 287 25.62 -23.81 -18.48
C GLY A 287 24.60 -24.95 -18.33
N LEU A 288 23.76 -25.20 -19.34
CA LEU A 288 22.81 -26.31 -19.33
C LEU A 288 23.52 -27.65 -19.66
N SER A 289 23.07 -28.72 -19.04
CA SER A 289 23.56 -30.07 -19.37
C SER A 289 23.11 -30.50 -20.76
N ILE A 290 23.85 -31.44 -21.37
CA ILE A 290 23.50 -32.00 -22.69
C ILE A 290 22.11 -32.65 -22.67
N ASP A 291 21.72 -33.26 -21.54
CA ASP A 291 20.41 -33.89 -21.39
C ASP A 291 19.25 -32.85 -21.33
N GLU A 292 19.49 -31.70 -20.73
CA GLU A 292 18.53 -30.58 -20.74
C GLU A 292 18.40 -29.99 -22.15
N LEU A 293 19.50 -29.83 -22.88
CA LEU A 293 19.50 -29.37 -24.27
C LEU A 293 18.76 -30.32 -25.19
N LYS A 294 18.93 -31.63 -25.04
CA LYS A 294 18.16 -32.64 -25.79
C LYS A 294 16.66 -32.59 -25.55
N LYS A 295 16.24 -32.26 -24.31
CA LYS A 295 14.82 -32.06 -23.99
C LYS A 295 14.23 -30.79 -24.60
N LEU A 296 15.05 -29.77 -24.86
CA LEU A 296 14.62 -28.54 -25.52
C LEU A 296 14.48 -28.69 -27.05
N GLN A 297 15.03 -29.77 -27.64
CA GLN A 297 14.91 -30.09 -29.08
C GLN A 297 13.65 -30.91 -29.41
N GLN A 298 12.97 -31.43 -28.41
CA GLN A 298 11.69 -32.18 -28.54
C GLN A 298 10.50 -31.21 -28.47
#